data_19b7a3987fc5cefd8efd48864e26f7de
#
_entry.id   19b7a3987fc5cefd8efd48864e26f7de
#
_cell.length_a   1.000
_cell.length_b   1.000
_cell.length_c   1.000
_cell.angle_alpha   90.00
_cell.angle_beta   90.00
_cell.angle_gamma   90.00
#
_symmetry.space_group_name_H-M   'P 1'
#
loop_
_entity.id
_entity.type
_entity.pdbx_description
1 polymer ?
#
loop_
_entity_poly.entity_id
_entity_poly.type
_entity_poly.pdbx_seq_one_letter_code
_entity_poly.pdbx_strand_id
1 'polypeptide(L)'
;MRLLHMLTGVLLLHNPLTARAQTVWEMPTEYPQSAMPGLGVTTFAQHAAELSAGKLLIHPSFDAVRGIRSADMLGAIAERHVQAGDAFAGSLEAEDAIFALPSLPFLATSIADARRLADLARPYLIAALRNRGLRLLYVTPWPPSGIWSKTPLKTTSDLSGLSIRTYDKISREIFAGTGAKAVSISFADTMPKLVDGSINAVLSSGDGGAGRALWEFLPCFSEINYTLPMSVASVNQAVYDELPPELREAVDTASRQTETELWMALSTRLQENYARMRANGVVIDTHPAPEIIAALQSGAVAAQQAWCVRSGPICEQVLRAFKAGKP
;
A
#
# COMPACT_ATOMS: atom_id res chain seq x y z
N MET A 1 -42.08 -39.08 67.92
CA MET A 1 -41.92 -37.81 67.27
C MET A 1 -40.78 -37.95 66.26
N ARG A 2 -41.07 -38.09 64.98
CA ARG A 2 -40.08 -38.17 63.90
C ARG A 2 -40.05 -36.81 63.18
N LEU A 3 -38.92 -36.05 63.24
CA LEU A 3 -38.73 -34.83 62.48
C LEU A 3 -38.35 -35.18 61.03
N LEU A 4 -39.17 -34.70 60.10
CA LEU A 4 -38.95 -34.81 58.66
C LEU A 4 -38.13 -33.56 58.22
N HIS A 5 -36.88 -33.74 57.76
CA HIS A 5 -36.10 -32.65 57.18
C HIS A 5 -36.40 -32.60 55.67
N MET A 6 -37.03 -31.50 55.24
CA MET A 6 -37.16 -31.16 53.80
C MET A 6 -35.83 -30.53 53.33
N LEU A 7 -35.11 -31.22 52.45
CA LEU A 7 -34.02 -30.66 51.69
C LEU A 7 -34.59 -29.94 50.46
N THR A 8 -34.52 -28.61 50.46
CA THR A 8 -34.84 -27.78 49.28
C THR A 8 -33.61 -27.75 48.37
N GLY A 9 -33.61 -28.52 47.29
CA GLY A 9 -32.57 -28.48 46.24
C GLY A 9 -32.69 -27.23 45.40
N VAL A 10 -31.71 -26.32 45.48
CA VAL A 10 -31.56 -25.18 44.55
C VAL A 10 -30.95 -25.70 43.25
N LEU A 11 -31.74 -25.76 42.17
CA LEU A 11 -31.27 -26.06 40.83
C LEU A 11 -30.56 -24.81 40.28
N LEU A 12 -29.23 -24.79 40.31
CA LEU A 12 -28.42 -23.82 39.58
C LEU A 12 -28.52 -24.13 38.09
N LEU A 13 -29.36 -23.39 37.36
CA LEU A 13 -29.37 -23.37 35.93
C LEU A 13 -28.03 -22.80 35.39
N HIS A 14 -27.09 -23.68 35.08
CA HIS A 14 -25.93 -23.32 34.31
C HIS A 14 -26.37 -23.03 32.88
N ASN A 15 -26.52 -21.75 32.54
CA ASN A 15 -26.54 -21.33 31.14
C ASN A 15 -25.17 -21.62 30.54
N PRO A 16 -25.02 -22.52 29.57
CA PRO A 16 -23.76 -22.62 28.85
C PRO A 16 -23.61 -21.31 28.06
N LEU A 17 -22.72 -20.43 28.51
CA LEU A 17 -22.15 -19.39 27.67
C LEU A 17 -21.49 -20.13 26.51
N THR A 18 -22.20 -20.28 25.40
CA THR A 18 -21.61 -20.71 24.14
C THR A 18 -20.56 -19.67 23.79
N ALA A 19 -19.30 -19.97 24.12
CA ALA A 19 -18.17 -19.22 23.63
C ALA A 19 -18.28 -19.28 22.09
N ARG A 20 -18.77 -18.20 21.49
CA ARG A 20 -18.83 -18.08 20.03
C ARG A 20 -17.38 -18.17 19.55
N ALA A 21 -17.07 -19.12 18.67
CA ALA A 21 -15.73 -19.32 18.15
C ALA A 21 -15.21 -17.99 17.59
N GLN A 22 -14.03 -17.60 18.03
CA GLN A 22 -13.34 -16.41 17.56
C GLN A 22 -13.03 -16.56 16.06
N THR A 23 -13.38 -15.59 15.27
CA THR A 23 -13.02 -15.55 13.84
C THR A 23 -11.61 -14.96 13.70
N VAL A 24 -10.76 -15.61 12.94
CA VAL A 24 -9.37 -15.17 12.72
C VAL A 24 -9.13 -15.00 11.23
N TRP A 25 -8.57 -13.87 10.83
CA TRP A 25 -8.10 -13.61 9.48
C TRP A 25 -6.60 -13.38 9.46
N GLU A 26 -5.93 -14.02 8.53
CA GLU A 26 -4.54 -13.74 8.18
C GLU A 26 -4.51 -12.59 7.17
N MET A 27 -3.68 -11.57 7.44
CA MET A 27 -3.57 -10.37 6.61
C MET A 27 -2.12 -9.97 6.39
N PRO A 28 -1.44 -10.56 5.39
CA PRO A 28 -0.07 -10.19 5.04
C PRO A 28 0.02 -8.86 4.30
N THR A 29 1.19 -8.24 4.42
CA THR A 29 1.69 -7.22 3.51
C THR A 29 3.15 -7.53 3.14
N GLU A 30 3.59 -7.11 1.95
CA GLU A 30 4.97 -7.22 1.49
C GLU A 30 5.91 -6.28 2.25
N TYR A 31 5.37 -5.28 2.93
CA TYR A 31 6.10 -4.17 3.51
C TYR A 31 6.42 -4.37 5.00
N PRO A 32 7.46 -3.68 5.52
CA PRO A 32 7.75 -3.69 6.95
C PRO A 32 6.61 -3.06 7.77
N GLN A 33 6.49 -3.51 9.01
CA GLN A 33 5.49 -2.95 9.94
C GLN A 33 5.61 -1.44 10.11
N SER A 34 6.82 -0.90 10.00
CA SER A 34 7.09 0.53 10.15
C SER A 34 6.74 1.38 8.93
N ALA A 35 6.41 0.80 7.78
CA ALA A 35 5.96 1.53 6.59
C ALA A 35 4.43 1.77 6.62
N MET A 36 3.94 2.70 5.78
CA MET A 36 2.52 3.04 5.73
C MET A 36 1.59 1.83 5.56
N PRO A 37 1.84 0.83 4.69
CA PRO A 37 1.00 -0.38 4.63
C PRO A 37 1.05 -1.22 5.91
N GLY A 38 2.24 -1.36 6.52
CA GLY A 38 2.38 -2.07 7.79
C GLY A 38 1.61 -1.39 8.92
N LEU A 39 1.65 -0.04 8.97
CA LEU A 39 0.81 0.75 9.87
C LEU A 39 -0.68 0.48 9.58
N GLY A 40 -1.09 0.51 8.31
CA GLY A 40 -2.47 0.27 7.91
C GLY A 40 -3.00 -1.10 8.37
N VAL A 41 -2.24 -2.17 8.13
CA VAL A 41 -2.62 -3.52 8.56
C VAL A 41 -2.70 -3.62 10.09
N THR A 42 -1.75 -3.00 10.80
CA THR A 42 -1.73 -2.98 12.28
C THR A 42 -2.93 -2.21 12.85
N THR A 43 -3.21 -1.01 12.32
CA THR A 43 -4.35 -0.17 12.74
C THR A 43 -5.69 -0.86 12.46
N PHE A 44 -5.84 -1.46 11.27
CA PHE A 44 -7.04 -2.22 10.93
C PHE A 44 -7.25 -3.41 11.87
N ALA A 45 -6.18 -4.15 12.21
CA ALA A 45 -6.26 -5.26 13.16
C ALA A 45 -6.72 -4.80 14.54
N GLN A 46 -6.22 -3.67 15.00
CA GLN A 46 -6.60 -3.04 16.27
C GLN A 46 -8.09 -2.66 16.29
N HIS A 47 -8.52 -1.88 15.31
CA HIS A 47 -9.92 -1.46 15.21
C HIS A 47 -10.89 -2.64 15.04
N ALA A 48 -10.54 -3.65 14.23
CA ALA A 48 -11.35 -4.84 14.07
C ALA A 48 -11.53 -5.60 15.39
N ALA A 49 -10.47 -5.75 16.18
CA ALA A 49 -10.52 -6.39 17.49
C ALA A 49 -11.37 -5.57 18.49
N GLU A 50 -11.17 -4.26 18.57
CA GLU A 50 -11.90 -3.37 19.47
C GLU A 50 -13.40 -3.32 19.14
N LEU A 51 -13.76 -3.06 17.87
CA LEU A 51 -15.14 -2.92 17.41
C LEU A 51 -15.93 -4.25 17.46
N SER A 52 -15.23 -5.37 17.33
CA SER A 52 -15.84 -6.71 17.46
C SER A 52 -15.84 -7.25 18.90
N ALA A 53 -15.35 -6.50 19.88
CA ALA A 53 -15.12 -6.98 21.25
C ALA A 53 -14.32 -8.30 21.27
N GLY A 54 -13.28 -8.40 20.44
CA GLY A 54 -12.39 -9.55 20.33
C GLY A 54 -12.97 -10.77 19.59
N LYS A 55 -14.15 -10.65 18.97
CA LYS A 55 -14.76 -11.76 18.21
C LYS A 55 -14.13 -11.96 16.83
N LEU A 56 -13.56 -10.91 16.25
CA LEU A 56 -12.78 -10.95 15.02
C LEU A 56 -11.34 -10.50 15.32
N LEU A 57 -10.38 -11.35 15.07
CA LEU A 57 -8.96 -11.04 15.14
C LEU A 57 -8.34 -11.05 13.74
N ILE A 58 -7.55 -10.03 13.47
CA ILE A 58 -6.71 -9.97 12.28
C ILE A 58 -5.28 -10.26 12.73
N HIS A 59 -4.62 -11.24 12.09
CA HIS A 59 -3.22 -11.57 12.31
C HIS A 59 -2.36 -10.94 11.23
N PRO A 60 -1.71 -9.80 11.49
CA PRO A 60 -0.80 -9.17 10.56
C PRO A 60 0.46 -10.03 10.32
N SER A 61 0.96 -10.01 9.08
CA SER A 61 2.34 -10.43 8.80
C SER A 61 2.99 -9.48 7.80
N PHE A 62 4.28 -9.22 8.01
CA PHE A 62 5.04 -8.17 7.34
C PHE A 62 6.21 -8.75 6.54
N ASP A 63 6.88 -7.89 5.74
CA ASP A 63 8.13 -8.23 5.05
C ASP A 63 8.03 -9.44 4.11
N ALA A 64 6.84 -9.71 3.60
CA ALA A 64 6.55 -10.86 2.75
C ALA A 64 6.99 -12.21 3.36
N VAL A 65 6.98 -12.35 4.70
CA VAL A 65 7.41 -13.60 5.39
C VAL A 65 6.62 -14.83 4.97
N ARG A 66 5.40 -14.64 4.42
CA ARG A 66 4.59 -15.73 3.84
C ARG A 66 4.93 -16.04 2.38
N GLY A 67 5.93 -15.39 1.80
CA GLY A 67 6.30 -15.54 0.39
C GLY A 67 5.36 -14.83 -0.58
N ILE A 68 4.30 -14.15 -0.11
CA ILE A 68 3.30 -13.47 -0.95
C ILE A 68 3.81 -12.05 -1.25
N ARG A 69 3.98 -11.74 -2.54
CA ARG A 69 4.31 -10.40 -3.03
C ARG A 69 3.05 -9.62 -3.38
N SER A 70 3.16 -8.30 -3.52
CA SER A 70 2.02 -7.46 -3.91
C SER A 70 1.35 -7.93 -5.21
N ALA A 71 2.12 -8.36 -6.19
CA ALA A 71 1.61 -8.87 -7.46
C ALA A 71 0.77 -10.15 -7.32
N ASP A 72 1.07 -10.98 -6.33
CA ASP A 72 0.40 -12.28 -6.10
C ASP A 72 -0.74 -12.18 -5.09
N MET A 73 -0.87 -11.03 -4.41
CA MET A 73 -1.76 -10.87 -3.25
C MET A 73 -3.22 -11.12 -3.57
N LEU A 74 -3.72 -10.57 -4.69
CA LEU A 74 -5.13 -10.74 -5.05
C LEU A 74 -5.46 -12.20 -5.35
N GLY A 75 -4.55 -12.94 -6.00
CA GLY A 75 -4.66 -14.38 -6.21
C GLY A 75 -4.71 -15.15 -4.90
N ALA A 76 -3.78 -14.87 -3.98
CA ALA A 76 -3.73 -15.54 -2.67
C ALA A 76 -5.00 -15.33 -1.84
N ILE A 77 -5.60 -14.12 -1.91
CA ILE A 77 -6.88 -13.82 -1.24
C ILE A 77 -8.05 -14.52 -1.96
N ALA A 78 -8.09 -14.47 -3.29
CA ALA A 78 -9.16 -15.09 -4.09
C ALA A 78 -9.22 -16.61 -3.87
N GLU A 79 -8.06 -17.26 -3.80
CA GLU A 79 -7.89 -18.70 -3.56
C GLU A 79 -8.00 -19.07 -2.08
N ARG A 80 -8.26 -18.10 -1.19
CA ARG A 80 -8.37 -18.27 0.27
C ARG A 80 -7.11 -18.84 0.95
N HIS A 81 -5.92 -18.64 0.38
CA HIS A 81 -4.65 -18.92 1.07
C HIS A 81 -4.47 -18.00 2.29
N VAL A 82 -5.01 -16.78 2.18
CA VAL A 82 -5.21 -15.82 3.28
C VAL A 82 -6.60 -15.20 3.14
N GLN A 83 -7.15 -14.67 4.22
CA GLN A 83 -8.49 -14.09 4.21
C GLN A 83 -8.49 -12.68 3.65
N ALA A 84 -7.48 -11.89 4.01
CA ALA A 84 -7.29 -10.51 3.60
C ALA A 84 -5.81 -10.26 3.29
N GLY A 85 -5.49 -9.09 2.73
CA GLY A 85 -4.10 -8.68 2.47
C GLY A 85 -4.02 -7.25 1.96
N ASP A 86 -2.82 -6.68 2.03
CA ASP A 86 -2.47 -5.38 1.48
C ASP A 86 -1.48 -5.55 0.33
N ALA A 87 -1.71 -4.83 -0.77
CA ALA A 87 -0.89 -4.87 -1.96
C ALA A 87 -0.62 -3.48 -2.52
N PHE A 88 0.60 -3.23 -2.99
CA PHE A 88 0.94 -2.04 -3.75
C PHE A 88 0.16 -2.01 -5.07
N ALA A 89 -0.65 -0.97 -5.28
CA ALA A 89 -1.57 -0.93 -6.42
C ALA A 89 -0.84 -1.03 -7.77
N GLY A 90 0.29 -0.34 -7.96
CA GLY A 90 1.05 -0.38 -9.21
C GLY A 90 1.53 -1.78 -9.63
N SER A 91 1.71 -2.70 -8.67
CA SER A 91 2.06 -4.10 -8.95
C SER A 91 0.90 -4.92 -9.50
N LEU A 92 -0.32 -4.40 -9.40
CA LEU A 92 -1.56 -5.06 -9.81
C LEU A 92 -2.05 -4.62 -11.20
N GLU A 93 -1.24 -3.86 -11.97
CA GLU A 93 -1.60 -3.36 -13.31
C GLU A 93 -2.03 -4.47 -14.27
N ALA A 94 -1.45 -5.66 -14.15
CA ALA A 94 -1.80 -6.80 -14.98
C ALA A 94 -3.20 -7.35 -14.68
N GLU A 95 -3.72 -7.11 -13.47
CA GLU A 95 -5.04 -7.54 -13.03
C GLU A 95 -6.16 -6.64 -13.58
N ASP A 96 -5.92 -5.33 -13.50
CA ASP A 96 -6.77 -4.29 -14.09
C ASP A 96 -5.96 -2.98 -14.22
N ALA A 97 -6.13 -2.28 -15.35
CA ALA A 97 -5.42 -1.03 -15.62
C ALA A 97 -5.66 0.07 -14.56
N ILE A 98 -6.80 0.02 -13.84
CA ILE A 98 -7.12 1.01 -12.81
C ILE A 98 -6.10 1.03 -11.67
N PHE A 99 -5.49 -0.11 -11.35
CA PHE A 99 -4.49 -0.19 -10.29
C PHE A 99 -3.22 0.60 -10.60
N ALA A 100 -2.91 0.85 -11.87
CA ALA A 100 -1.78 1.68 -12.26
C ALA A 100 -2.04 3.19 -12.08
N LEU A 101 -3.30 3.63 -11.97
CA LEU A 101 -3.65 5.05 -11.92
C LEU A 101 -2.92 5.83 -10.82
N PRO A 102 -2.81 5.35 -9.56
CA PRO A 102 -2.09 6.07 -8.51
C PRO A 102 -0.58 6.14 -8.73
N SER A 103 -0.05 5.32 -9.62
CA SER A 103 1.39 5.28 -9.97
C SER A 103 1.73 6.09 -11.22
N LEU A 104 0.72 6.71 -11.88
CA LEU A 104 0.98 7.53 -13.06
C LEU A 104 1.90 8.71 -12.70
N PRO A 105 3.05 8.85 -13.40
CA PRO A 105 4.07 9.80 -13.01
C PRO A 105 3.59 11.25 -13.13
N PHE A 106 3.91 12.06 -12.14
CA PHE A 106 3.63 13.49 -12.07
C PHE A 106 2.13 13.86 -12.23
N LEU A 107 1.21 12.90 -12.04
CA LEU A 107 -0.23 13.14 -12.09
C LEU A 107 -0.71 13.78 -10.78
N ALA A 108 -0.49 13.13 -9.65
CA ALA A 108 -0.75 13.65 -8.32
C ALA A 108 0.58 14.06 -7.68
N THR A 109 0.75 15.36 -7.42
CA THR A 109 2.00 15.94 -6.91
C THR A 109 1.87 16.54 -5.51
N SER A 110 0.67 16.46 -4.94
CA SER A 110 0.36 16.88 -3.57
C SER A 110 -0.50 15.83 -2.85
N ILE A 111 -0.54 15.88 -1.52
CA ILE A 111 -1.43 15.03 -0.71
C ILE A 111 -2.91 15.26 -1.09
N ALA A 112 -3.29 16.52 -1.36
CA ALA A 112 -4.64 16.84 -1.80
C ALA A 112 -4.97 16.22 -3.16
N ASP A 113 -4.04 16.28 -4.13
CA ASP A 113 -4.18 15.62 -5.42
C ASP A 113 -4.31 14.09 -5.26
N ALA A 114 -3.45 13.49 -4.43
CA ALA A 114 -3.48 12.05 -4.19
C ALA A 114 -4.80 11.61 -3.56
N ARG A 115 -5.29 12.34 -2.55
CA ARG A 115 -6.59 12.05 -1.92
C ARG A 115 -7.72 12.14 -2.94
N ARG A 116 -7.76 13.20 -3.71
CA ARG A 116 -8.78 13.37 -4.74
C ARG A 116 -8.71 12.29 -5.83
N LEU A 117 -7.50 11.90 -6.23
CA LEU A 117 -7.31 10.79 -7.19
C LEU A 117 -7.82 9.48 -6.61
N ALA A 118 -7.56 9.21 -5.33
CA ALA A 118 -8.07 8.04 -4.61
C ALA A 118 -9.61 8.00 -4.60
N ASP A 119 -10.26 9.13 -4.28
CA ASP A 119 -11.71 9.23 -4.24
C ASP A 119 -12.33 8.99 -5.64
N LEU A 120 -11.73 9.54 -6.69
CA LEU A 120 -12.16 9.34 -8.08
C LEU A 120 -11.92 7.89 -8.57
N ALA A 121 -10.81 7.26 -8.13
CA ALA A 121 -10.48 5.88 -8.48
C ALA A 121 -11.34 4.84 -7.76
N ARG A 122 -11.83 5.16 -6.56
CA ARG A 122 -12.51 4.22 -5.66
C ARG A 122 -13.60 3.36 -6.31
N PRO A 123 -14.59 3.90 -7.04
CA PRO A 123 -15.63 3.06 -7.65
C PRO A 123 -15.07 2.03 -8.64
N TYR A 124 -14.00 2.38 -9.35
CA TYR A 124 -13.35 1.51 -10.32
C TYR A 124 -12.48 0.45 -9.62
N LEU A 125 -11.76 0.82 -8.54
CA LEU A 125 -11.03 -0.13 -7.70
C LEU A 125 -11.98 -1.17 -7.09
N ILE A 126 -13.13 -0.74 -6.57
CA ILE A 126 -14.16 -1.64 -6.05
C ILE A 126 -14.66 -2.59 -7.14
N ALA A 127 -14.91 -2.09 -8.36
CA ALA A 127 -15.35 -2.91 -9.46
C ALA A 127 -14.29 -3.95 -9.88
N ALA A 128 -13.03 -3.54 -10.00
CA ALA A 128 -11.91 -4.42 -10.36
C ALA A 128 -11.72 -5.54 -9.32
N LEU A 129 -11.75 -5.21 -8.03
CA LEU A 129 -11.67 -6.19 -6.94
C LEU A 129 -12.86 -7.13 -6.93
N ARG A 130 -14.09 -6.61 -7.10
CA ARG A 130 -15.31 -7.42 -7.17
C ARG A 130 -15.28 -8.45 -8.30
N ASN A 131 -14.74 -8.09 -9.46
CA ASN A 131 -14.59 -9.02 -10.60
C ASN A 131 -13.69 -10.22 -10.26
N ARG A 132 -12.92 -10.12 -9.17
CA ARG A 132 -12.08 -11.20 -8.64
C ARG A 132 -12.63 -11.85 -7.36
N GLY A 133 -13.86 -11.55 -7.00
CA GLY A 133 -14.47 -12.05 -5.77
C GLY A 133 -13.85 -11.44 -4.50
N LEU A 134 -13.33 -10.22 -4.59
CA LEU A 134 -12.71 -9.51 -3.48
C LEU A 134 -13.50 -8.24 -3.14
N ARG A 135 -13.40 -7.83 -1.88
CA ARG A 135 -13.95 -6.58 -1.34
C ARG A 135 -12.82 -5.64 -0.94
N LEU A 136 -12.90 -4.39 -1.36
CA LEU A 136 -12.01 -3.34 -0.87
C LEU A 136 -12.30 -3.07 0.61
N LEU A 137 -11.26 -3.08 1.43
CA LEU A 137 -11.31 -2.64 2.82
C LEU A 137 -10.95 -1.15 2.90
N TYR A 138 -9.73 -0.80 2.59
CA TYR A 138 -9.23 0.59 2.64
C TYR A 138 -8.10 0.80 1.63
N VAL A 139 -7.76 2.08 1.42
CA VAL A 139 -6.62 2.50 0.60
C VAL A 139 -5.56 3.09 1.52
N THR A 140 -4.31 2.69 1.34
CA THR A 140 -3.15 3.24 2.06
C THR A 140 -2.40 4.20 1.17
N PRO A 141 -2.34 5.51 1.47
CA PRO A 141 -1.51 6.45 0.72
C PRO A 141 -0.04 6.28 1.10
N TRP A 142 0.85 6.54 0.13
CA TRP A 142 2.28 6.60 0.36
C TRP A 142 2.81 8.04 0.25
N PRO A 143 3.88 8.39 0.99
CA PRO A 143 4.62 9.62 0.73
C PRO A 143 5.17 9.65 -0.70
N PRO A 144 5.53 10.84 -1.21
CA PRO A 144 6.06 10.99 -2.56
C PRO A 144 7.28 10.08 -2.82
N SER A 145 7.31 9.49 -4.01
CA SER A 145 8.45 8.69 -4.45
C SER A 145 9.61 9.57 -4.92
N GLY A 146 10.81 9.24 -4.45
CA GLY A 146 12.08 9.83 -4.85
C GLY A 146 13.07 8.76 -5.29
N ILE A 147 14.29 9.18 -5.62
CA ILE A 147 15.37 8.28 -6.03
C ILE A 147 16.37 8.15 -4.89
N TRP A 148 16.50 6.95 -4.35
CA TRP A 148 17.62 6.56 -3.51
C TRP A 148 18.78 6.16 -4.39
N SER A 149 19.99 6.67 -4.13
CA SER A 149 21.19 6.44 -4.97
C SER A 149 22.47 6.42 -4.16
N LYS A 150 23.52 5.82 -4.74
CA LYS A 150 24.87 5.79 -4.12
C LYS A 150 25.51 7.18 -4.11
N THR A 151 25.24 7.99 -5.12
CA THR A 151 25.82 9.33 -5.31
C THR A 151 24.72 10.34 -5.61
N PRO A 152 24.90 11.63 -5.28
CA PRO A 152 23.95 12.67 -5.64
C PRO A 152 23.72 12.72 -7.15
N LEU A 153 22.47 12.94 -7.56
CA LEU A 153 22.07 13.10 -8.96
C LEU A 153 22.02 14.59 -9.29
N LYS A 154 22.86 15.05 -10.23
CA LYS A 154 22.98 16.47 -10.59
C LYS A 154 22.65 16.75 -12.05
N THR A 155 22.82 15.77 -12.92
CA THR A 155 22.66 15.89 -14.37
C THR A 155 21.88 14.72 -14.93
N THR A 156 21.39 14.85 -16.18
CA THR A 156 20.73 13.73 -16.89
C THR A 156 21.70 12.56 -17.14
N SER A 157 23.02 12.81 -17.23
CA SER A 157 24.03 11.76 -17.32
C SER A 157 24.03 10.87 -16.08
N ASP A 158 23.75 11.42 -14.90
CA ASP A 158 23.69 10.63 -13.67
C ASP A 158 22.50 9.66 -13.70
N LEU A 159 21.38 10.03 -14.36
CA LEU A 159 20.26 9.11 -14.56
C LEU A 159 20.64 7.93 -15.45
N SER A 160 21.36 8.18 -16.55
CA SER A 160 21.76 7.13 -17.50
C SER A 160 22.75 6.13 -16.90
N GLY A 161 23.51 6.54 -15.86
CA GLY A 161 24.42 5.68 -15.10
C GLY A 161 23.75 4.74 -14.10
N LEU A 162 22.43 4.88 -13.87
CA LEU A 162 21.74 4.10 -12.87
C LEU A 162 21.45 2.66 -13.33
N SER A 163 21.67 1.70 -12.44
CA SER A 163 21.00 0.40 -12.42
C SER A 163 19.93 0.48 -11.35
N ILE A 164 18.71 0.85 -11.75
CA ILE A 164 17.65 1.25 -10.81
C ILE A 164 16.55 0.21 -10.68
N ARG A 165 16.19 -0.09 -9.43
CA ARG A 165 14.95 -0.79 -9.12
C ARG A 165 13.78 0.19 -9.19
N THR A 166 12.75 -0.18 -9.92
CA THR A 166 11.45 0.47 -9.92
C THR A 166 10.38 -0.49 -9.40
N TYR A 167 9.18 0.01 -9.09
CA TYR A 167 8.13 -0.78 -8.44
C TYR A 167 7.04 -1.27 -9.42
N ASP A 168 6.98 -0.73 -10.65
CA ASP A 168 6.01 -1.11 -11.67
C ASP A 168 6.59 -0.99 -13.09
N LYS A 169 5.82 -1.43 -14.07
CA LYS A 169 6.21 -1.40 -15.49
C LYS A 169 6.36 0.03 -16.02
N ILE A 170 5.46 0.94 -15.61
CA ILE A 170 5.45 2.33 -16.08
C ILE A 170 6.73 3.03 -15.66
N SER A 171 7.08 2.98 -14.38
CA SER A 171 8.32 3.58 -13.88
C SER A 171 9.56 2.94 -14.51
N ARG A 172 9.58 1.61 -14.73
CA ARG A 172 10.67 0.95 -15.46
C ARG A 172 10.86 1.53 -16.86
N GLU A 173 9.79 1.72 -17.61
CA GLU A 173 9.85 2.25 -18.98
C GLU A 173 10.33 3.69 -19.01
N ILE A 174 9.89 4.52 -18.06
CA ILE A 174 10.32 5.92 -17.97
C ILE A 174 11.81 6.01 -17.63
N PHE A 175 12.28 5.28 -16.62
CA PHE A 175 13.70 5.28 -16.29
C PHE A 175 14.56 4.67 -17.41
N ALA A 176 14.10 3.63 -18.08
CA ALA A 176 14.79 3.12 -19.26
C ALA A 176 14.89 4.16 -20.39
N GLY A 177 13.87 5.00 -20.56
CA GLY A 177 13.87 6.13 -21.51
C GLY A 177 14.94 7.20 -21.20
N THR A 178 15.44 7.29 -19.98
CA THR A 178 16.58 8.17 -19.62
C THR A 178 17.95 7.52 -19.86
N GLY A 179 17.99 6.30 -20.36
CA GLY A 179 19.22 5.52 -20.54
C GLY A 179 19.59 4.65 -19.33
N ALA A 180 18.84 4.69 -18.23
CA ALA A 180 19.10 3.87 -17.06
C ALA A 180 18.81 2.38 -17.33
N LYS A 181 19.55 1.50 -16.64
CA LYS A 181 19.23 0.06 -16.59
C LYS A 181 18.14 -0.16 -15.54
N ALA A 182 16.87 -0.02 -15.94
CA ALA A 182 15.74 -0.10 -15.04
C ALA A 182 15.15 -1.52 -14.99
N VAL A 183 14.88 -2.01 -13.78
CA VAL A 183 14.21 -3.29 -13.54
C VAL A 183 13.02 -3.09 -12.61
N SER A 184 11.88 -3.72 -12.91
CA SER A 184 10.72 -3.75 -12.03
C SER A 184 10.75 -5.03 -11.23
N ILE A 185 10.98 -4.91 -9.92
CA ILE A 185 10.98 -6.03 -8.97
C ILE A 185 10.27 -5.62 -7.69
N SER A 186 9.80 -6.61 -6.93
CA SER A 186 9.09 -6.37 -5.68
C SER A 186 9.98 -5.64 -4.66
N PHE A 187 9.35 -5.01 -3.68
CA PHE A 187 10.11 -4.33 -2.63
C PHE A 187 10.88 -5.31 -1.75
N ALA A 188 10.29 -6.47 -1.47
CA ALA A 188 10.94 -7.53 -0.70
C ALA A 188 12.22 -8.06 -1.36
N ASP A 189 12.25 -8.09 -2.71
CA ASP A 189 13.38 -8.60 -3.49
C ASP A 189 14.47 -7.55 -3.76
N THR A 190 14.26 -6.31 -3.30
CA THR A 190 15.19 -5.18 -3.53
C THR A 190 16.51 -5.34 -2.76
N MET A 191 16.45 -5.73 -1.49
CA MET A 191 17.65 -5.81 -0.63
C MET A 191 18.70 -6.80 -1.15
N PRO A 192 18.35 -8.05 -1.57
CA PRO A 192 19.33 -8.94 -2.18
C PRO A 192 20.04 -8.32 -3.40
N LYS A 193 19.34 -7.52 -4.21
CA LYS A 193 19.89 -6.85 -5.40
C LYS A 193 20.80 -5.66 -5.07
N LEU A 194 20.61 -5.03 -3.94
CA LEU A 194 21.53 -4.03 -3.41
C LEU A 194 22.81 -4.69 -2.89
N VAL A 195 22.66 -5.80 -2.17
CA VAL A 195 23.78 -6.57 -1.60
C VAL A 195 24.67 -7.16 -2.70
N ASP A 196 24.10 -7.76 -3.75
CA ASP A 196 24.86 -8.33 -4.87
C ASP A 196 25.39 -7.28 -5.85
N GLY A 197 25.01 -5.99 -5.66
CA GLY A 197 25.45 -4.87 -6.49
C GLY A 197 24.83 -4.80 -7.88
N SER A 198 23.82 -5.62 -8.18
CA SER A 198 23.11 -5.60 -9.49
C SER A 198 22.28 -4.35 -9.70
N ILE A 199 21.91 -3.67 -8.61
CA ILE A 199 21.30 -2.32 -8.62
C ILE A 199 22.12 -1.35 -7.75
N ASN A 200 22.13 -0.07 -8.12
CA ASN A 200 22.79 1.03 -7.41
C ASN A 200 21.84 2.18 -7.08
N ALA A 201 20.56 2.02 -7.40
CA ALA A 201 19.52 2.99 -7.10
C ALA A 201 18.15 2.30 -6.91
N VAL A 202 17.25 2.98 -6.19
CA VAL A 202 15.89 2.50 -5.91
C VAL A 202 14.91 3.66 -6.04
N LEU A 203 13.88 3.51 -6.86
CA LEU A 203 12.70 4.36 -6.84
C LEU A 203 11.83 3.92 -5.67
N SER A 204 11.71 4.77 -4.66
CA SER A 204 10.88 4.54 -3.48
C SER A 204 10.60 5.84 -2.75
N SER A 205 9.59 5.88 -1.90
CA SER A 205 9.41 6.98 -0.96
C SER A 205 10.47 6.95 0.15
N GLY A 206 10.58 8.06 0.87
CA GLY A 206 11.34 8.08 2.12
C GLY A 206 10.83 7.06 3.14
N ASP A 207 9.53 6.76 3.14
CA ASP A 207 8.90 5.79 4.05
C ASP A 207 9.35 4.35 3.75
N GLY A 208 9.24 3.93 2.50
CA GLY A 208 9.72 2.60 2.08
C GLY A 208 11.21 2.44 2.34
N GLY A 209 12.01 3.44 1.92
CA GLY A 209 13.46 3.42 2.12
C GLY A 209 13.86 3.39 3.58
N ALA A 210 13.24 4.22 4.43
CA ALA A 210 13.52 4.23 5.87
C ALA A 210 13.08 2.93 6.56
N GLY A 211 12.00 2.30 6.10
CA GLY A 211 11.53 1.03 6.63
C GLY A 211 12.52 -0.12 6.41
N ARG A 212 13.33 -0.07 5.35
CA ARG A 212 14.34 -1.08 4.99
C ARG A 212 15.79 -0.61 5.19
N ALA A 213 15.99 0.53 5.87
CA ALA A 213 17.32 1.09 6.08
C ALA A 213 18.16 1.21 4.79
N LEU A 214 17.54 1.69 3.69
CA LEU A 214 18.25 1.81 2.39
C LEU A 214 19.49 2.68 2.48
N TRP A 215 19.60 3.56 3.49
CA TRP A 215 20.78 4.39 3.74
C TRP A 215 22.08 3.59 3.95
N GLU A 216 22.00 2.32 4.34
CA GLU A 216 23.17 1.45 4.46
C GLU A 216 23.86 1.20 3.11
N PHE A 217 23.12 1.31 2.01
CA PHE A 217 23.59 1.07 0.64
C PHE A 217 23.54 2.33 -0.22
N LEU A 218 22.55 3.20 0.04
CA LEU A 218 22.19 4.35 -0.79
C LEU A 218 22.07 5.61 0.08
N PRO A 219 23.19 6.29 0.37
CA PRO A 219 23.22 7.42 1.29
C PRO A 219 22.65 8.74 0.71
N CYS A 220 22.15 8.74 -0.52
CA CYS A 220 21.58 9.91 -1.16
C CYS A 220 20.11 9.68 -1.52
N PHE A 221 19.30 10.72 -1.37
CA PHE A 221 17.90 10.72 -1.76
C PHE A 221 17.56 12.00 -2.51
N SER A 222 17.03 11.86 -3.74
CA SER A 222 16.56 12.99 -4.56
C SER A 222 15.03 13.04 -4.53
N GLU A 223 14.48 14.14 -4.01
CA GLU A 223 13.02 14.37 -3.87
C GLU A 223 12.41 14.79 -5.20
N ILE A 224 12.31 13.86 -6.14
CA ILE A 224 11.74 14.15 -7.48
C ILE A 224 10.22 14.24 -7.49
N ASN A 225 9.53 13.90 -6.41
CA ASN A 225 8.08 13.88 -6.28
C ASN A 225 7.41 13.17 -7.46
N TYR A 226 7.93 11.99 -7.81
CA TYR A 226 7.54 11.24 -9.00
C TYR A 226 6.04 10.91 -9.00
N THR A 227 5.51 10.45 -7.87
CA THR A 227 4.08 10.26 -7.60
C THR A 227 3.86 10.02 -6.12
N LEU A 228 2.62 10.13 -5.65
CA LEU A 228 2.15 9.64 -4.35
C LEU A 228 1.34 8.36 -4.59
N PRO A 229 1.98 7.19 -4.62
CA PRO A 229 1.29 5.95 -4.95
C PRO A 229 0.40 5.47 -3.82
N MET A 230 -0.31 4.36 -4.05
CA MET A 230 -1.24 3.78 -3.07
C MET A 230 -1.07 2.28 -2.99
N SER A 231 -1.39 1.73 -1.82
CA SER A 231 -1.70 0.31 -1.64
C SER A 231 -3.20 0.13 -1.46
N VAL A 232 -3.69 -1.05 -1.76
CA VAL A 232 -5.09 -1.45 -1.55
C VAL A 232 -5.14 -2.64 -0.61
N ALA A 233 -5.94 -2.52 0.44
CA ALA A 233 -6.26 -3.62 1.35
C ALA A 233 -7.58 -4.24 0.92
N SER A 234 -7.63 -5.56 0.81
CA SER A 234 -8.82 -6.28 0.38
C SER A 234 -9.01 -7.58 1.15
N VAL A 235 -10.24 -8.08 1.14
CA VAL A 235 -10.65 -9.35 1.75
C VAL A 235 -11.41 -10.19 0.72
N ASN A 236 -11.36 -11.51 0.84
CA ASN A 236 -12.19 -12.41 0.06
C ASN A 236 -13.68 -12.12 0.33
N GLN A 237 -14.47 -11.87 -0.72
CA GLN A 237 -15.88 -11.48 -0.57
C GLN A 237 -16.69 -12.53 0.18
N ALA A 238 -16.51 -13.81 -0.13
CA ALA A 238 -17.26 -14.86 0.53
C ALA A 238 -16.88 -15.01 2.02
N VAL A 239 -15.58 -14.83 2.36
CA VAL A 239 -15.13 -14.79 3.77
C VAL A 239 -15.78 -13.62 4.53
N TYR A 240 -15.90 -12.45 3.89
CA TYR A 240 -16.63 -11.34 4.47
C TYR A 240 -18.12 -11.63 4.64
N ASP A 241 -18.75 -12.26 3.63
CA ASP A 241 -20.19 -12.57 3.65
C ASP A 241 -20.55 -13.67 4.68
N GLU A 242 -19.60 -14.54 5.04
CA GLU A 242 -19.72 -15.53 6.10
C GLU A 242 -19.79 -14.91 7.51
N LEU A 243 -19.36 -13.65 7.67
CA LEU A 243 -19.46 -12.95 8.95
C LEU A 243 -20.90 -12.63 9.34
N PRO A 244 -21.26 -12.73 10.64
CA PRO A 244 -22.51 -12.17 11.12
C PRO A 244 -22.60 -10.66 10.90
N PRO A 245 -23.82 -10.08 10.82
CA PRO A 245 -23.99 -8.66 10.51
C PRO A 245 -23.19 -7.72 11.39
N GLU A 246 -23.12 -7.99 12.69
CA GLU A 246 -22.36 -7.18 13.65
C GLU A 246 -20.85 -7.17 13.38
N LEU A 247 -20.30 -8.29 12.89
CA LEU A 247 -18.88 -8.35 12.54
C LEU A 247 -18.59 -7.70 11.18
N ARG A 248 -19.54 -7.76 10.24
CA ARG A 248 -19.44 -7.01 8.98
C ARG A 248 -19.41 -5.50 9.23
N GLU A 249 -20.28 -5.01 10.13
CA GLU A 249 -20.29 -3.60 10.52
C GLU A 249 -18.98 -3.19 11.21
N ALA A 250 -18.43 -4.05 12.07
CA ALA A 250 -17.13 -3.83 12.70
C ALA A 250 -16.01 -3.72 11.65
N VAL A 251 -15.96 -4.61 10.65
CA VAL A 251 -15.00 -4.57 9.54
C VAL A 251 -15.14 -3.29 8.72
N ASP A 252 -16.37 -2.92 8.34
CA ASP A 252 -16.62 -1.73 7.54
C ASP A 252 -16.26 -0.45 8.30
N THR A 253 -16.50 -0.40 9.60
CA THR A 253 -16.15 0.74 10.46
C THR A 253 -14.64 0.79 10.68
N ALA A 254 -13.99 -0.34 10.99
CA ALA A 254 -12.54 -0.44 11.10
C ALA A 254 -11.84 0.02 9.82
N SER A 255 -12.36 -0.37 8.65
CA SER A 255 -11.82 0.03 7.34
C SER A 255 -11.86 1.55 7.15
N ARG A 256 -13.00 2.19 7.45
CA ARG A 256 -13.16 3.66 7.34
C ARG A 256 -12.27 4.41 8.31
N GLN A 257 -12.17 3.96 9.57
CA GLN A 257 -11.31 4.58 10.58
C GLN A 257 -9.85 4.46 10.19
N THR A 258 -9.41 3.26 9.83
CA THR A 258 -8.03 3.00 9.37
C THR A 258 -7.66 3.91 8.20
N GLU A 259 -8.47 3.98 7.16
CA GLU A 259 -8.16 4.85 6.01
C GLU A 259 -8.07 6.32 6.41
N THR A 260 -8.98 6.80 7.27
CA THR A 260 -8.96 8.18 7.75
C THR A 260 -7.67 8.48 8.50
N GLU A 261 -7.24 7.61 9.38
CA GLU A 261 -6.00 7.76 10.16
C GLU A 261 -4.76 7.73 9.28
N LEU A 262 -4.72 6.85 8.26
CA LEU A 262 -3.60 6.79 7.32
C LEU A 262 -3.44 8.08 6.51
N TRP A 263 -4.55 8.67 6.04
CA TRP A 263 -4.49 9.96 5.35
C TRP A 263 -4.07 11.10 6.28
N MET A 264 -4.47 11.07 7.55
CA MET A 264 -4.02 12.05 8.55
C MET A 264 -2.54 11.89 8.87
N ALA A 265 -2.09 10.65 9.06
CA ALA A 265 -0.69 10.34 9.35
C ALA A 265 0.25 10.77 8.21
N LEU A 266 -0.18 10.73 6.94
CA LEU A 266 0.64 11.08 5.80
C LEU A 266 1.21 12.50 5.88
N SER A 267 0.48 13.44 6.50
CA SER A 267 0.88 14.85 6.62
C SER A 267 2.16 15.04 7.44
N THR A 268 2.34 14.26 8.50
CA THR A 268 3.53 14.30 9.38
C THR A 268 4.60 13.31 8.95
N ARG A 269 4.19 12.22 8.31
CA ARG A 269 5.04 11.09 7.93
C ARG A 269 6.24 11.48 7.07
N LEU A 270 6.05 12.42 6.15
CA LEU A 270 7.13 12.93 5.31
C LEU A 270 8.26 13.54 6.14
N GLN A 271 7.92 14.40 7.09
CA GLN A 271 8.89 15.06 7.96
C GLN A 271 9.58 14.08 8.91
N GLU A 272 8.83 13.15 9.49
CA GLU A 272 9.35 12.09 10.34
C GLU A 272 10.37 11.21 9.59
N ASN A 273 10.05 10.81 8.35
CA ASN A 273 10.95 10.02 7.52
C ASN A 273 12.21 10.81 7.16
N TYR A 274 12.09 12.09 6.81
CA TYR A 274 13.26 12.92 6.49
C TYR A 274 14.14 13.14 7.73
N ALA A 275 13.55 13.35 8.91
CA ALA A 275 14.30 13.41 10.15
C ALA A 275 15.07 12.11 10.43
N ARG A 276 14.41 10.97 10.26
CA ARG A 276 14.99 9.64 10.41
C ARG A 276 16.12 9.38 9.38
N MET A 277 15.90 9.75 8.12
CA MET A 277 16.90 9.63 7.07
C MET A 277 18.16 10.48 7.38
N ARG A 278 17.96 11.76 7.77
CA ARG A 278 19.08 12.64 8.16
C ARG A 278 19.84 12.12 9.37
N ALA A 279 19.14 11.59 10.37
CA ALA A 279 19.75 10.98 11.55
C ALA A 279 20.63 9.76 11.21
N ASN A 280 20.39 9.12 10.06
CA ASN A 280 21.19 8.02 9.52
C ASN A 280 22.13 8.46 8.37
N GLY A 281 22.46 9.75 8.28
CA GLY A 281 23.46 10.28 7.37
C GLY A 281 23.03 10.43 5.91
N VAL A 282 21.71 10.33 5.60
CA VAL A 282 21.24 10.50 4.23
C VAL A 282 21.33 11.97 3.80
N VAL A 283 21.96 12.20 2.67
CA VAL A 283 21.96 13.49 1.96
C VAL A 283 20.66 13.59 1.17
N ILE A 284 19.76 14.47 1.60
CA ILE A 284 18.46 14.66 0.95
C ILE A 284 18.55 15.91 0.07
N ASP A 285 18.40 15.72 -1.25
CA ASP A 285 18.25 16.80 -2.21
C ASP A 285 16.74 17.09 -2.39
N THR A 286 16.30 18.20 -1.82
CA THR A 286 14.90 18.66 -1.92
C THR A 286 14.63 19.55 -3.14
N HIS A 287 15.68 19.87 -3.93
CA HIS A 287 15.60 20.69 -5.13
C HIS A 287 16.39 20.04 -6.28
N PRO A 288 15.98 18.86 -6.74
CA PRO A 288 16.65 18.17 -7.84
C PRO A 288 16.76 19.06 -9.07
N ALA A 289 17.84 18.90 -9.83
CA ALA A 289 18.07 19.69 -11.03
C ALA A 289 16.88 19.65 -11.98
N PRO A 290 16.41 20.80 -12.51
CA PRO A 290 15.23 20.86 -13.40
C PRO A 290 15.35 19.94 -14.61
N GLU A 291 16.55 19.72 -15.13
CA GLU A 291 16.80 18.82 -16.27
C GLU A 291 16.52 17.35 -15.92
N ILE A 292 16.75 16.91 -14.68
CA ILE A 292 16.40 15.57 -14.21
C ILE A 292 14.88 15.39 -14.20
N ILE A 293 14.17 16.38 -13.65
CA ILE A 293 12.72 16.38 -13.61
C ILE A 293 12.14 16.38 -15.04
N ALA A 294 12.65 17.24 -15.93
CA ALA A 294 12.21 17.34 -17.31
C ALA A 294 12.45 16.02 -18.08
N ALA A 295 13.59 15.37 -17.88
CA ALA A 295 13.87 14.08 -18.51
C ALA A 295 12.86 12.99 -18.09
N LEU A 296 12.50 12.92 -16.82
CA LEU A 296 11.50 11.98 -16.32
C LEU A 296 10.08 12.36 -16.76
N GLN A 297 9.75 13.64 -16.80
CA GLN A 297 8.44 14.13 -17.26
C GLN A 297 8.22 13.89 -18.75
N SER A 298 9.26 13.86 -19.56
CA SER A 298 9.13 13.59 -21.01
C SER A 298 8.46 12.25 -21.29
N GLY A 299 8.70 11.24 -20.44
CA GLY A 299 8.03 9.93 -20.51
C GLY A 299 6.62 9.89 -19.93
N ALA A 300 6.27 10.85 -19.06
CA ALA A 300 5.00 10.81 -18.31
C ALA A 300 3.77 10.95 -19.21
N VAL A 301 3.85 11.81 -20.25
CA VAL A 301 2.74 12.02 -21.19
C VAL A 301 2.45 10.73 -21.96
N ALA A 302 3.48 10.08 -22.48
CA ALA A 302 3.33 8.81 -23.19
C ALA A 302 2.79 7.71 -22.28
N ALA A 303 3.25 7.64 -21.01
CA ALA A 303 2.76 6.70 -20.03
C ALA A 303 1.28 6.91 -19.70
N GLN A 304 0.85 8.16 -19.52
CA GLN A 304 -0.56 8.49 -19.30
C GLN A 304 -1.42 8.13 -20.52
N GLN A 305 -0.95 8.41 -21.74
CA GLN A 305 -1.64 8.03 -22.96
C GLN A 305 -1.77 6.51 -23.11
N ALA A 306 -0.69 5.76 -22.85
CA ALA A 306 -0.71 4.30 -22.89
C ALA A 306 -1.67 3.72 -21.83
N TRP A 307 -1.72 4.31 -20.62
CA TRP A 307 -2.70 3.93 -19.62
C TRP A 307 -4.14 4.22 -20.11
N CYS A 308 -4.39 5.37 -20.74
CA CYS A 308 -5.69 5.71 -21.30
C CYS A 308 -6.16 4.70 -22.35
N VAL A 309 -5.25 4.24 -23.20
CA VAL A 309 -5.60 3.19 -24.21
C VAL A 309 -6.03 1.90 -23.50
N ARG A 310 -5.36 1.51 -22.42
CA ARG A 310 -5.69 0.27 -21.71
C ARG A 310 -6.94 0.37 -20.84
N SER A 311 -7.17 1.51 -20.20
CA SER A 311 -8.32 1.74 -19.33
C SER A 311 -9.59 2.21 -20.05
N GLY A 312 -9.48 2.52 -21.34
CA GLY A 312 -10.62 2.91 -22.19
C GLY A 312 -11.41 4.11 -21.61
N PRO A 313 -12.75 4.01 -21.54
CA PRO A 313 -13.59 5.12 -21.08
C PRO A 313 -13.27 5.62 -19.68
N ILE A 314 -12.69 4.76 -18.82
CA ILE A 314 -12.33 5.10 -17.44
C ILE A 314 -11.30 6.24 -17.43
N CYS A 315 -10.33 6.23 -18.36
CA CYS A 315 -9.35 7.29 -18.49
C CYS A 315 -10.01 8.66 -18.63
N GLU A 316 -10.91 8.79 -19.60
CA GLU A 316 -11.56 10.08 -19.88
C GLU A 316 -12.34 10.55 -18.68
N GLN A 317 -13.11 9.68 -18.04
CA GLN A 317 -13.93 10.00 -16.88
C GLN A 317 -13.08 10.47 -15.70
N VAL A 318 -12.05 9.70 -15.34
CA VAL A 318 -11.21 10.00 -14.17
C VAL A 318 -10.30 11.19 -14.42
N LEU A 319 -9.56 11.24 -15.54
CA LEU A 319 -8.63 12.34 -15.79
C LEU A 319 -9.35 13.67 -16.06
N ARG A 320 -10.52 13.64 -16.72
CA ARG A 320 -11.33 14.85 -16.90
C ARG A 320 -11.81 15.39 -15.55
N ALA A 321 -12.39 14.53 -14.70
CA ALA A 321 -12.83 14.90 -13.34
C ALA A 321 -11.66 15.38 -12.48
N PHE A 322 -10.50 14.73 -12.59
CA PHE A 322 -9.30 15.11 -11.85
C PHE A 322 -8.76 16.47 -12.29
N LYS A 323 -8.74 16.79 -13.57
CA LYS A 323 -8.30 18.08 -14.13
C LYS A 323 -9.30 19.20 -13.82
N ALA A 324 -10.62 18.93 -13.92
CA ALA A 324 -11.66 19.91 -13.70
C ALA A 324 -11.73 20.50 -12.29
N GLY A 325 -11.21 19.81 -11.29
CA GLY A 325 -11.19 20.30 -9.90
C GLY A 325 -9.80 20.74 -9.44
N LYS A 326 -8.81 20.92 -10.32
CA LYS A 326 -7.60 21.67 -9.98
C LYS A 326 -7.97 23.14 -9.93
N PRO A 327 -7.61 23.84 -8.81
CA PRO A 327 -7.88 25.27 -8.68
C PRO A 327 -7.14 26.09 -9.73
#